data_14c08b08d0edcfd651b1c80a737f60a8
#
_entry.id   14c08b08d0edcfd651b1c80a737f60a8
#
_cell.length_a   1.000
_cell.length_b   1.000
_cell.length_c   1.000
_cell.angle_alpha   90.00
_cell.angle_beta   90.00
_cell.angle_gamma   90.00
#
_symmetry.space_group_name_H-M   'P 1'
#
loop_
_entity.id
_entity.type
_entity.pdbx_description
1 polymer ?
#
loop_
_entity_poly.entity_id
_entity_poly.type
_entity_poly.pdbx_seq_one_letter_code
_entity_poly.pdbx_strand_id
1 'polypeptide(L)'
;MNTVAKLCIGKDEWELHNTVITYYRCTRVTGRPATETMGGYVAVRFTPKGNEEMMLDWMFANRMEDGKTAYPRCLYVLKQAEIVFYEGDFNGRILFKYRLEDCSVIYFKESFNTLWGMETSVVFSAAIQYYKDTFYIKSWRENWKPPQPYQTSVEEFKDTSPKFTGYYLENTKGERIKQERLNINQKIYLVIETNNAEGETATINLNNNNLDFEYNGKVLDNDILKGIKILGNITKIQLKTVEQNKN
;
A
#
# COMPACT_ATOMS: atom_id res chain seq x y z
N MET A 1 9.21 4.56 15.01
CA MET A 1 8.43 4.03 13.88
C MET A 1 8.67 2.53 13.85
N ASN A 2 7.66 1.72 14.04
CA ASN A 2 7.81 0.27 13.97
C ASN A 2 7.72 -0.14 12.48
N THR A 3 8.55 -1.09 12.07
CA THR A 3 8.54 -1.62 10.70
C THR A 3 8.46 -3.13 10.79
N VAL A 4 7.56 -3.74 10.05
CA VAL A 4 7.41 -5.18 9.94
C VAL A 4 7.63 -5.61 8.49
N ALA A 5 8.06 -6.85 8.27
CA ALA A 5 8.33 -7.34 6.93
C ALA A 5 7.77 -8.74 6.70
N LYS A 6 7.38 -9.03 5.46
CA LYS A 6 6.96 -10.35 5.00
C LYS A 6 7.83 -10.82 3.84
N LEU A 7 8.14 -12.10 3.80
CA LEU A 7 8.61 -12.82 2.63
C LEU A 7 7.39 -13.40 1.91
N CYS A 8 7.28 -13.19 0.62
CA CYS A 8 6.22 -13.72 -0.23
C CYS A 8 6.82 -14.57 -1.34
N ILE A 9 6.37 -15.82 -1.50
CA ILE A 9 6.79 -16.75 -2.56
C ILE A 9 5.53 -17.40 -3.13
N GLY A 10 5.10 -16.99 -4.31
CA GLY A 10 3.84 -17.44 -4.88
C GLY A 10 2.64 -16.99 -4.04
N LYS A 11 1.97 -17.94 -3.39
CA LYS A 11 0.83 -17.69 -2.49
C LYS A 11 1.20 -17.75 -1.01
N ASP A 12 2.42 -18.17 -0.71
CA ASP A 12 2.87 -18.37 0.66
C ASP A 12 3.55 -17.10 1.18
N GLU A 13 3.28 -16.80 2.46
CA GLU A 13 3.81 -15.61 3.15
C GLU A 13 4.39 -16.01 4.51
N TRP A 14 5.56 -15.45 4.86
CA TRP A 14 6.20 -15.59 6.18
C TRP A 14 6.51 -14.22 6.77
N GLU A 15 6.15 -14.05 8.03
CA GLU A 15 6.52 -12.87 8.79
C GLU A 15 8.00 -12.95 9.18
N LEU A 16 8.76 -11.91 8.83
CA LEU A 16 10.19 -11.92 9.04
C LEU A 16 10.57 -11.31 10.39
N HIS A 17 11.39 -12.04 11.15
CA HIS A 17 12.04 -11.50 12.35
C HIS A 17 13.29 -10.70 11.99
N ASN A 18 13.96 -11.09 10.91
CA ASN A 18 15.16 -10.43 10.42
C ASN A 18 15.29 -10.61 8.91
N THR A 19 15.81 -9.57 8.25
CA THR A 19 16.27 -9.66 6.87
C THR A 19 17.54 -8.83 6.69
N VAL A 20 18.50 -9.41 5.95
CA VAL A 20 19.79 -8.78 5.65
C VAL A 20 20.05 -8.94 4.16
N ILE A 21 20.33 -7.83 3.49
CA ILE A 21 20.70 -7.79 2.08
C ILE A 21 22.09 -7.20 1.98
N THR A 22 23.02 -7.94 1.37
CA THR A 22 24.42 -7.56 1.37
C THR A 22 24.96 -7.45 -0.05
N TYR A 23 25.49 -6.26 -0.35
CA TYR A 23 26.28 -5.96 -1.55
C TYR A 23 27.63 -5.45 -1.13
N TYR A 24 28.68 -5.81 -1.88
CA TYR A 24 30.04 -5.32 -1.60
C TYR A 24 30.87 -5.23 -2.87
N ARG A 25 31.97 -4.54 -2.76
CA ARG A 25 33.06 -4.49 -3.77
C ARG A 25 34.38 -4.68 -3.04
N CYS A 26 35.30 -5.41 -3.64
CA CYS A 26 36.67 -5.40 -3.16
C CYS A 26 37.31 -4.07 -3.49
N THR A 27 38.23 -3.61 -2.63
CA THR A 27 38.98 -2.35 -2.81
C THR A 27 40.48 -2.61 -2.95
N ARG A 28 41.17 -1.74 -3.65
CA ARG A 28 42.61 -1.68 -3.67
C ARG A 28 43.13 -1.03 -2.37
N VAL A 29 44.41 -1.12 -2.12
CA VAL A 29 45.07 -0.48 -0.95
C VAL A 29 44.77 1.02 -0.88
N THR A 30 44.57 1.67 -2.03
CA THR A 30 44.21 3.10 -2.14
C THR A 30 42.75 3.41 -1.82
N GLY A 31 41.92 2.39 -1.48
CA GLY A 31 40.50 2.53 -1.26
C GLY A 31 39.65 2.56 -2.56
N ARG A 32 40.26 2.54 -3.74
CA ARG A 32 39.55 2.52 -5.02
C ARG A 32 38.88 1.14 -5.23
N PRO A 33 37.62 1.07 -5.70
CA PRO A 33 36.98 -0.19 -6.07
C PRO A 33 37.82 -0.99 -7.06
N ALA A 34 38.05 -2.27 -6.80
CA ALA A 34 38.82 -3.19 -7.62
C ALA A 34 37.94 -4.17 -8.41
N THR A 35 36.67 -4.36 -7.97
CA THR A 35 35.72 -5.28 -8.60
C THR A 35 34.42 -4.57 -8.92
N GLU A 36 33.62 -5.20 -9.76
CA GLU A 36 32.20 -4.89 -9.86
C GLU A 36 31.47 -5.20 -8.55
N THR A 37 30.21 -4.81 -8.44
CA THR A 37 29.37 -5.14 -7.29
C THR A 37 29.18 -6.66 -7.20
N MET A 38 29.47 -7.20 -6.04
CA MET A 38 29.31 -8.62 -5.69
C MET A 38 28.28 -8.78 -4.58
N GLY A 39 27.89 -10.01 -4.28
CA GLY A 39 26.92 -10.32 -3.26
C GLY A 39 25.51 -10.32 -3.82
N GLY A 40 24.64 -9.48 -3.26
CA GLY A 40 23.20 -9.52 -3.53
C GLY A 40 22.60 -10.80 -2.97
N TYR A 41 23.11 -11.25 -1.81
CA TYR A 41 22.50 -12.31 -1.03
C TYR A 41 21.45 -11.71 -0.11
N VAL A 42 20.32 -12.39 -0.02
CA VAL A 42 19.19 -11.99 0.82
C VAL A 42 18.98 -13.07 1.87
N ALA A 43 19.43 -12.78 3.09
CA ALA A 43 19.22 -13.63 4.25
C ALA A 43 17.94 -13.21 4.98
N VAL A 44 17.09 -14.18 5.31
CA VAL A 44 15.86 -13.98 6.07
C VAL A 44 15.77 -14.95 7.23
N ARG A 45 15.07 -14.55 8.30
CA ARG A 45 14.74 -15.41 9.45
C ARG A 45 13.28 -15.24 9.83
N PHE A 46 12.61 -16.34 10.12
CA PHE A 46 11.19 -16.38 10.47
C PHE A 46 10.86 -17.60 11.33
N THR A 47 9.69 -17.56 11.96
CA THR A 47 9.13 -18.75 12.63
C THR A 47 8.47 -19.65 11.58
N PRO A 48 8.81 -20.98 11.54
CA PRO A 48 8.20 -21.89 10.59
C PRO A 48 6.70 -22.03 10.81
N LYS A 49 5.96 -22.23 9.71
CA LYS A 49 4.51 -22.42 9.69
C LYS A 49 4.07 -23.83 9.27
N GLY A 50 5.05 -24.69 8.90
CA GLY A 50 4.83 -26.06 8.47
C GLY A 50 4.71 -26.26 6.96
N ASN A 51 5.11 -25.27 6.16
CA ASN A 51 5.17 -25.33 4.69
C ASN A 51 6.56 -25.00 4.14
N GLU A 52 7.59 -25.07 5.00
CA GLU A 52 8.98 -24.74 4.65
C GLU A 52 9.64 -25.79 3.77
N GLU A 53 9.10 -26.99 3.71
CA GLU A 53 9.54 -28.06 2.80
C GLU A 53 9.61 -27.57 1.34
N MET A 54 8.73 -26.66 0.93
CA MET A 54 8.74 -26.05 -0.38
C MET A 54 10.07 -25.34 -0.69
N MET A 55 10.72 -24.76 0.33
CA MET A 55 12.03 -24.10 0.16
C MET A 55 13.16 -25.12 0.06
N LEU A 56 13.08 -26.25 0.79
CA LEU A 56 14.00 -27.36 0.65
C LEU A 56 13.86 -28.03 -0.69
N ASP A 57 12.63 -28.32 -1.15
CA ASP A 57 12.37 -28.85 -2.47
C ASP A 57 12.92 -27.93 -3.56
N TRP A 58 12.75 -26.62 -3.40
CA TRP A 58 13.33 -25.64 -4.29
C TRP A 58 14.85 -25.67 -4.28
N MET A 59 15.49 -25.80 -3.10
CA MET A 59 16.93 -25.88 -2.98
C MET A 59 17.50 -27.17 -3.61
N PHE A 60 16.78 -28.31 -3.45
CA PHE A 60 17.22 -29.62 -3.95
C PHE A 60 16.85 -29.88 -5.41
N ALA A 61 15.88 -29.12 -5.96
CA ALA A 61 15.43 -29.30 -7.33
C ALA A 61 16.52 -28.86 -8.30
N ASN A 62 17.18 -29.83 -8.90
CA ASN A 62 18.05 -29.63 -10.04
C ASN A 62 17.25 -29.93 -11.31
N ARG A 63 17.15 -28.95 -12.21
CA ARG A 63 16.53 -29.15 -13.50
C ARG A 63 17.45 -29.96 -14.37
N MET A 64 17.04 -31.18 -14.74
CA MET A 64 17.73 -31.99 -15.71
C MET A 64 17.15 -31.70 -17.10
N GLU A 65 17.98 -31.39 -18.05
CA GLU A 65 17.58 -31.30 -19.45
C GLU A 65 17.39 -32.73 -19.97
N ASP A 66 16.19 -33.07 -20.47
CA ASP A 66 15.82 -34.34 -21.12
C ASP A 66 16.01 -35.62 -20.32
N GLY A 67 15.87 -35.60 -18.99
CA GLY A 67 15.93 -36.82 -18.17
C GLY A 67 17.29 -37.54 -18.17
N LYS A 68 18.32 -36.94 -18.74
CA LYS A 68 19.69 -37.44 -18.69
C LYS A 68 20.50 -36.64 -17.69
N THR A 69 21.22 -37.29 -16.81
CA THR A 69 22.24 -36.72 -15.95
C THR A 69 23.36 -36.15 -16.81
N ALA A 70 23.16 -34.95 -17.31
CA ALA A 70 24.19 -34.25 -18.03
C ALA A 70 25.04 -33.47 -17.04
N TYR A 71 26.08 -34.08 -16.50
CA TYR A 71 27.19 -33.33 -15.98
C TYR A 71 27.89 -32.64 -17.16
N PRO A 72 28.00 -31.32 -17.23
CA PRO A 72 28.05 -30.36 -16.12
C PRO A 72 26.97 -29.24 -16.09
N ARG A 73 25.79 -29.46 -16.57
CA ARG A 73 24.74 -28.44 -16.63
C ARG A 73 23.60 -28.76 -15.66
N CYS A 74 23.85 -28.58 -14.35
CA CYS A 74 22.76 -28.48 -13.37
C CYS A 74 22.04 -27.16 -13.63
N LEU A 75 20.87 -27.21 -14.24
CA LEU A 75 20.00 -26.06 -14.32
C LEU A 75 19.25 -25.95 -12.99
N TYR A 76 19.46 -24.86 -12.29
CA TYR A 76 18.77 -24.59 -11.04
C TYR A 76 17.30 -24.23 -11.30
N VAL A 77 16.42 -24.62 -10.37
CA VAL A 77 15.04 -24.13 -10.42
C VAL A 77 15.04 -22.68 -9.91
N LEU A 78 14.66 -21.77 -10.78
CA LEU A 78 14.59 -20.35 -10.48
C LEU A 78 13.14 -19.93 -10.27
N LYS A 79 12.85 -19.23 -9.18
CA LYS A 79 11.52 -18.72 -8.83
C LYS A 79 11.59 -17.22 -8.55
N GLN A 80 10.43 -16.62 -8.36
CA GLN A 80 10.31 -15.24 -7.89
C GLN A 80 10.01 -15.22 -6.40
N ALA A 81 10.57 -14.24 -5.69
CA ALA A 81 10.28 -13.94 -4.30
C ALA A 81 10.19 -12.43 -4.10
N GLU A 82 9.41 -12.01 -3.11
CA GLU A 82 9.33 -10.61 -2.70
C GLU A 82 9.51 -10.47 -1.20
N ILE A 83 10.16 -9.40 -0.76
CA ILE A 83 10.15 -8.97 0.63
C ILE A 83 9.45 -7.63 0.69
N VAL A 84 8.36 -7.58 1.44
CA VAL A 84 7.51 -6.39 1.57
C VAL A 84 7.64 -5.82 2.97
N PHE A 85 7.94 -4.53 3.07
CA PHE A 85 8.08 -3.82 4.35
C PHE A 85 6.87 -2.91 4.57
N TYR A 86 6.30 -2.99 5.77
CA TYR A 86 5.11 -2.25 6.17
C TYR A 86 5.42 -1.31 7.34
N GLU A 87 4.69 -0.21 7.39
CA GLU A 87 4.71 0.74 8.50
C GLU A 87 3.74 0.28 9.59
N GLY A 88 4.25 0.15 10.82
CA GLY A 88 3.45 -0.23 11.99
C GLY A 88 3.15 -1.71 12.06
N ASP A 89 2.21 -2.21 11.28
CA ASP A 89 1.77 -3.60 11.20
C ASP A 89 1.52 -4.03 9.74
N PHE A 90 1.06 -5.28 9.53
CA PHE A 90 0.83 -5.84 8.19
C PHE A 90 -0.40 -5.29 7.46
N ASN A 91 -1.23 -4.47 8.11
CA ASN A 91 -2.31 -3.70 7.49
C ASN A 91 -1.87 -2.26 7.21
N GLY A 92 -0.68 -1.89 7.65
CA GLY A 92 -0.10 -0.58 7.46
C GLY A 92 0.32 -0.29 6.02
N ARG A 93 0.78 0.93 5.80
CA ARG A 93 1.28 1.35 4.49
C ARG A 93 2.53 0.56 4.09
N ILE A 94 2.58 0.11 2.83
CA ILE A 94 3.81 -0.47 2.26
C ILE A 94 4.85 0.64 2.13
N LEU A 95 5.98 0.47 2.80
CA LEU A 95 7.11 1.40 2.74
C LEU A 95 7.93 1.19 1.47
N PHE A 96 8.26 -0.07 1.18
CA PHE A 96 8.96 -0.49 -0.02
C PHE A 96 8.95 -2.02 -0.17
N LYS A 97 9.35 -2.48 -1.37
CA LYS A 97 9.47 -3.91 -1.69
C LYS A 97 10.85 -4.19 -2.28
N TYR A 98 11.41 -5.35 -1.93
CA TYR A 98 12.45 -6.01 -2.71
C TYR A 98 11.79 -7.08 -3.57
N ARG A 99 11.97 -7.01 -4.89
CA ARG A 99 11.56 -8.07 -5.81
C ARG A 99 12.79 -8.81 -6.29
N LEU A 100 12.75 -10.13 -6.18
CA LEU A 100 13.82 -11.05 -6.50
C LEU A 100 13.36 -11.94 -7.64
N GLU A 101 13.99 -11.84 -8.80
CA GLU A 101 13.69 -12.66 -9.97
C GLU A 101 14.89 -13.55 -10.29
N ASP A 102 14.63 -14.67 -10.98
CA ASP A 102 15.63 -15.71 -11.20
C ASP A 102 16.34 -16.06 -9.90
N CYS A 103 15.54 -16.36 -8.87
CA CYS A 103 16.00 -16.53 -7.50
C CYS A 103 16.15 -18.02 -7.18
N SER A 104 17.23 -18.38 -6.48
CA SER A 104 17.50 -19.72 -5.95
C SER A 104 17.73 -19.66 -4.44
N VAL A 105 17.32 -20.70 -3.71
CA VAL A 105 17.71 -20.93 -2.32
C VAL A 105 19.11 -21.51 -2.31
N ILE A 106 20.03 -20.84 -1.62
CA ILE A 106 21.45 -21.27 -1.52
C ILE A 106 21.85 -21.72 -0.13
N TYR A 107 21.02 -21.45 0.86
CA TYR A 107 21.21 -21.89 2.24
C TYR A 107 19.86 -22.04 2.92
N PHE A 108 19.70 -23.12 3.67
CA PHE A 108 18.54 -23.39 4.52
C PHE A 108 19.00 -23.97 5.85
N LYS A 109 18.49 -23.47 6.93
CA LYS A 109 18.76 -23.95 8.28
C LYS A 109 17.52 -23.83 9.14
N GLU A 110 17.15 -24.89 9.80
CA GLU A 110 16.21 -24.89 10.91
C GLU A 110 16.93 -25.11 12.23
N SER A 111 16.52 -24.41 13.23
CA SER A 111 17.05 -24.53 14.58
C SER A 111 15.92 -24.50 15.60
N PHE A 112 16.04 -25.35 16.62
CA PHE A 112 15.14 -25.38 17.75
C PHE A 112 15.89 -24.98 19.04
N ASN A 113 15.24 -24.13 19.81
CA ASN A 113 15.72 -23.72 21.12
C ASN A 113 14.55 -23.73 22.09
N THR A 114 14.75 -24.32 23.29
CA THR A 114 13.70 -24.46 24.29
C THR A 114 13.17 -23.13 24.83
N LEU A 115 13.94 -22.05 24.72
CA LEU A 115 13.54 -20.71 25.17
C LEU A 115 12.83 -19.90 24.07
N TRP A 116 13.25 -20.06 22.80
CA TRP A 116 12.82 -19.22 21.67
C TRP A 116 11.99 -19.97 20.64
N GLY A 117 11.87 -21.31 20.78
CA GLY A 117 11.12 -22.15 19.84
C GLY A 117 11.91 -22.48 18.56
N MET A 118 11.17 -22.65 17.48
CA MET A 118 11.71 -22.94 16.15
C MET A 118 12.02 -21.65 15.39
N GLU A 119 13.17 -21.63 14.71
CA GLU A 119 13.57 -20.58 13.78
C GLU A 119 14.08 -21.18 12.48
N THR A 120 13.58 -20.69 11.37
CA THR A 120 14.08 -21.00 10.02
C THR A 120 14.90 -19.84 9.50
N SER A 121 16.10 -20.13 9.00
CA SER A 121 16.99 -19.18 8.33
C SER A 121 17.21 -19.61 6.89
N VAL A 122 16.96 -18.71 5.96
CA VAL A 122 17.10 -18.96 4.51
C VAL A 122 17.94 -17.87 3.88
N VAL A 123 18.82 -18.27 2.93
CA VAL A 123 19.54 -17.31 2.09
C VAL A 123 19.15 -17.53 0.64
N PHE A 124 18.72 -16.46 0.02
CA PHE A 124 18.40 -16.41 -1.40
C PHE A 124 19.52 -15.75 -2.20
N SER A 125 19.76 -16.27 -3.40
CA SER A 125 20.57 -15.62 -4.43
C SER A 125 19.69 -15.38 -5.65
N ALA A 126 19.37 -14.14 -5.94
CA ALA A 126 18.61 -13.76 -7.13
C ALA A 126 19.54 -13.18 -8.20
N ALA A 127 19.28 -13.50 -9.46
CA ALA A 127 20.04 -12.94 -10.57
C ALA A 127 19.57 -11.52 -10.90
N ILE A 128 18.30 -11.22 -10.66
CA ILE A 128 17.74 -9.88 -10.86
C ILE A 128 17.07 -9.45 -9.55
N GLN A 129 17.47 -8.29 -9.06
CA GLN A 129 16.98 -7.73 -7.81
C GLN A 129 16.56 -6.29 -8.01
N TYR A 130 15.33 -5.97 -7.59
CA TYR A 130 14.79 -4.62 -7.67
C TYR A 130 14.63 -4.05 -6.27
N TYR A 131 15.11 -2.84 -6.09
CA TYR A 131 14.89 -2.03 -4.90
C TYR A 131 14.44 -0.64 -5.34
N LYS A 132 13.16 -0.34 -5.19
CA LYS A 132 12.55 0.88 -5.73
C LYS A 132 12.88 1.02 -7.22
N ASP A 133 13.50 2.12 -7.61
CA ASP A 133 13.88 2.44 -9.00
C ASP A 133 15.25 1.89 -9.39
N THR A 134 15.94 1.22 -8.46
CA THR A 134 17.27 0.66 -8.68
C THR A 134 17.18 -0.84 -8.86
N PHE A 135 17.95 -1.38 -9.76
CA PHE A 135 18.07 -2.81 -9.97
C PHE A 135 19.52 -3.26 -10.01
N TYR A 136 19.74 -4.51 -9.63
CA TYR A 136 21.02 -5.20 -9.70
C TYR A 136 20.84 -6.49 -10.50
N ILE A 137 21.70 -6.72 -11.52
CA ILE A 137 21.61 -7.86 -12.42
C ILE A 137 22.94 -8.61 -12.40
N LYS A 138 22.87 -9.93 -12.21
CA LYS A 138 24.01 -10.86 -12.34
C LYS A 138 24.06 -11.47 -13.74
N SER A 139 25.24 -11.93 -14.14
CA SER A 139 25.48 -12.51 -15.47
C SER A 139 24.77 -13.83 -15.74
N TRP A 140 24.36 -14.57 -14.70
CA TRP A 140 23.75 -15.90 -14.80
C TRP A 140 22.21 -15.91 -14.88
N ARG A 141 21.59 -14.74 -15.15
CA ARG A 141 20.13 -14.64 -15.34
C ARG A 141 19.65 -15.49 -16.52
N GLU A 142 18.52 -16.16 -16.37
CA GLU A 142 17.86 -16.97 -17.43
C GLU A 142 16.70 -16.22 -18.09
N ASN A 143 15.85 -15.56 -17.30
CA ASN A 143 14.63 -14.91 -17.80
C ASN A 143 14.85 -13.44 -18.12
N TRP A 144 15.88 -13.13 -18.89
CA TRP A 144 16.17 -11.75 -19.21
C TRP A 144 15.09 -11.13 -20.11
N LYS A 145 14.26 -10.29 -19.50
CA LYS A 145 13.57 -9.21 -20.20
C LYS A 145 14.33 -7.93 -19.86
N PRO A 146 14.51 -6.98 -20.83
CA PRO A 146 15.10 -5.68 -20.48
C PRO A 146 14.33 -5.15 -19.27
N PRO A 147 15.01 -4.64 -18.23
CA PRO A 147 14.34 -4.12 -17.07
C PRO A 147 13.34 -3.07 -17.53
N GLN A 148 12.07 -3.39 -17.40
CA GLN A 148 11.05 -2.37 -17.48
C GLN A 148 11.38 -1.39 -16.36
N PRO A 149 11.43 -0.08 -16.60
CA PRO A 149 11.56 0.87 -15.52
C PRO A 149 10.52 0.48 -14.48
N TYR A 150 10.98 0.32 -13.24
CA TYR A 150 10.12 -0.05 -12.12
C TYR A 150 8.97 0.94 -12.11
N GLN A 151 7.87 0.55 -12.70
CA GLN A 151 6.63 1.21 -12.39
C GLN A 151 6.42 0.85 -10.93
N THR A 152 6.78 1.79 -10.07
CA THR A 152 6.19 1.84 -8.75
C THR A 152 4.70 1.71 -9.01
N SER A 153 4.16 0.50 -8.87
CA SER A 153 2.81 0.41 -8.38
C SER A 153 2.91 0.94 -6.93
N VAL A 154 3.09 2.25 -6.82
CA VAL A 154 2.44 2.97 -5.79
C VAL A 154 0.99 2.63 -6.10
N GLU A 155 0.44 1.58 -5.51
CA GLU A 155 -0.95 1.62 -5.16
C GLU A 155 -1.00 2.93 -4.40
N GLU A 156 -1.42 3.98 -5.12
CA GLU A 156 -1.81 5.22 -4.47
C GLU A 156 -2.75 4.73 -3.40
N PHE A 157 -2.29 4.86 -2.18
CA PHE A 157 -3.13 4.59 -1.03
C PHE A 157 -4.28 5.55 -1.24
N LYS A 158 -5.35 5.07 -1.87
CA LYS A 158 -6.60 5.81 -1.96
C LYS A 158 -7.01 5.93 -0.52
N ASP A 159 -6.73 7.09 0.03
CA ASP A 159 -7.25 7.46 1.34
C ASP A 159 -8.76 7.29 1.27
N THR A 160 -9.24 6.13 1.72
CA THR A 160 -10.65 5.77 1.73
C THR A 160 -11.34 6.35 2.96
N SER A 161 -10.62 7.12 3.78
CA SER A 161 -11.23 7.78 4.94
C SER A 161 -12.29 8.78 4.49
N PRO A 162 -13.45 8.82 5.15
CA PRO A 162 -14.49 9.80 4.85
C PRO A 162 -13.95 11.22 5.06
N LYS A 163 -14.03 12.06 4.05
CA LYS A 163 -13.60 13.46 4.12
C LYS A 163 -14.72 14.39 3.70
N PHE A 164 -15.00 15.35 4.54
CA PHE A 164 -15.80 16.52 4.20
C PHE A 164 -14.89 17.52 3.47
N THR A 165 -15.27 17.92 2.25
CA THR A 165 -14.49 18.84 1.42
C THR A 165 -15.01 20.26 1.56
N GLY A 166 -16.34 20.42 1.66
CA GLY A 166 -16.96 21.70 1.84
C GLY A 166 -18.45 21.68 1.54
N TYR A 167 -19.08 22.85 1.64
CA TYR A 167 -20.45 23.04 1.18
C TYR A 167 -20.63 24.43 0.57
N TYR A 168 -21.66 24.57 -0.25
CA TYR A 168 -22.10 25.84 -0.81
C TYR A 168 -23.60 25.83 -1.11
N LEU A 169 -24.14 27.00 -1.41
CA LEU A 169 -25.55 27.18 -1.76
C LEU A 169 -25.71 27.41 -3.28
N GLU A 170 -26.74 26.79 -3.86
CA GLU A 170 -27.14 26.98 -5.26
C GLU A 170 -28.57 27.47 -5.35
N ASN A 171 -28.87 28.24 -6.41
CA ASN A 171 -30.23 28.53 -6.76
C ASN A 171 -30.90 27.37 -7.51
N THR A 172 -32.16 27.49 -7.84
CA THR A 172 -32.94 26.47 -8.60
C THR A 172 -32.41 26.23 -10.04
N LYS A 173 -31.50 27.09 -10.53
CA LYS A 173 -30.82 26.93 -11.81
C LYS A 173 -29.46 26.27 -11.73
N GLY A 174 -29.01 25.93 -10.52
CA GLY A 174 -27.69 25.33 -10.28
C GLY A 174 -26.51 26.32 -10.20
N GLU A 175 -26.81 27.62 -10.06
CA GLU A 175 -25.78 28.65 -9.94
C GLU A 175 -25.43 28.86 -8.47
N ARG A 176 -24.14 28.94 -8.12
CA ARG A 176 -23.68 29.21 -6.72
C ARG A 176 -24.13 30.60 -6.28
N ILE A 177 -24.69 30.66 -5.07
CA ILE A 177 -25.17 31.90 -4.47
C ILE A 177 -24.39 32.13 -3.16
N LYS A 178 -24.00 33.40 -2.94
CA LYS A 178 -23.50 33.85 -1.66
C LYS A 178 -24.64 34.06 -0.66
N GLN A 179 -24.42 33.75 0.61
CA GLN A 179 -25.44 33.90 1.65
C GLN A 179 -26.00 35.33 1.77
N GLU A 180 -25.16 36.35 1.50
CA GLU A 180 -25.58 37.77 1.55
C GLU A 180 -26.59 38.15 0.46
N ARG A 181 -26.78 37.30 -0.55
CA ARG A 181 -27.69 37.55 -1.68
C ARG A 181 -28.99 36.74 -1.65
N LEU A 182 -29.25 36.11 -0.50
CA LEU A 182 -30.47 35.34 -0.29
C LEU A 182 -31.66 36.27 -0.01
N ASN A 183 -32.81 35.93 -0.57
CA ASN A 183 -34.08 36.62 -0.30
C ASN A 183 -34.99 35.75 0.55
N ILE A 184 -35.93 36.37 1.30
CA ILE A 184 -36.94 35.64 2.10
C ILE A 184 -37.84 34.82 1.16
N ASN A 185 -38.27 33.63 1.61
CA ASN A 185 -39.09 32.68 0.89
C ASN A 185 -38.47 32.13 -0.43
N GLN A 186 -37.14 32.18 -0.54
CA GLN A 186 -36.41 31.63 -1.68
C GLN A 186 -36.15 30.11 -1.49
N LYS A 187 -36.40 29.32 -2.56
CA LYS A 187 -35.94 27.92 -2.61
C LYS A 187 -34.51 27.89 -3.09
N ILE A 188 -33.67 27.18 -2.34
CA ILE A 188 -32.23 26.99 -2.59
C ILE A 188 -31.84 25.55 -2.39
N TYR A 189 -30.66 25.19 -2.86
CA TYR A 189 -30.04 23.89 -2.58
C TYR A 189 -28.76 24.07 -1.79
N LEU A 190 -28.64 23.36 -0.68
CA LEU A 190 -27.37 23.13 -0.01
C LEU A 190 -26.67 21.99 -0.70
N VAL A 191 -25.50 22.23 -1.25
CA VAL A 191 -24.64 21.24 -1.90
C VAL A 191 -23.49 20.92 -0.96
N ILE A 192 -23.38 19.66 -0.57
CA ILE A 192 -22.33 19.13 0.32
C ILE A 192 -21.37 18.34 -0.56
N GLU A 193 -20.09 18.70 -0.52
CA GLU A 193 -19.02 18.01 -1.22
C GLU A 193 -18.23 17.14 -0.23
N THR A 194 -18.07 15.87 -0.56
CA THR A 194 -17.36 14.89 0.28
C THR A 194 -16.53 13.97 -0.60
N ASN A 195 -15.55 13.28 0.01
CA ASN A 195 -14.84 12.17 -0.59
C ASN A 195 -14.97 10.96 0.32
N ASN A 196 -15.33 9.79 -0.26
CA ASN A 196 -15.44 8.51 0.44
C ASN A 196 -16.38 8.51 1.67
N ALA A 197 -17.39 9.39 1.70
CA ALA A 197 -18.29 9.55 2.84
C ALA A 197 -19.72 9.04 2.58
N GLU A 198 -19.93 8.25 1.52
CA GLU A 198 -21.25 7.69 1.21
C GLU A 198 -21.75 6.80 2.36
N GLY A 199 -22.97 7.06 2.79
CA GLY A 199 -23.61 6.37 3.95
C GLY A 199 -23.37 7.04 5.29
N GLU A 200 -22.38 7.93 5.41
CA GLU A 200 -22.11 8.72 6.61
C GLU A 200 -23.19 9.79 6.84
N THR A 201 -23.19 10.37 8.04
CA THR A 201 -24.10 11.46 8.40
C THR A 201 -23.34 12.76 8.66
N ALA A 202 -23.81 13.86 8.09
CA ALA A 202 -23.22 15.18 8.28
C ALA A 202 -24.14 16.07 9.15
N THR A 203 -23.48 16.99 9.87
CA THR A 203 -24.12 18.14 10.52
C THR A 203 -23.50 19.41 9.96
N ILE A 204 -24.31 20.30 9.38
CA ILE A 204 -23.88 21.52 8.74
C ILE A 204 -24.45 22.72 9.50
N ASN A 205 -23.61 23.65 9.86
CA ASN A 205 -24.01 24.93 10.39
C ASN A 205 -23.96 25.98 9.26
N LEU A 206 -25.11 26.52 8.89
CA LEU A 206 -25.24 27.51 7.82
C LEU A 206 -24.93 28.93 8.31
N ASN A 207 -25.11 29.20 9.60
CA ASN A 207 -24.71 30.41 10.30
C ASN A 207 -25.04 31.71 9.54
N ASN A 208 -26.32 31.95 9.26
CA ASN A 208 -26.78 33.17 8.61
C ASN A 208 -27.35 34.15 9.65
N ASN A 209 -26.86 35.39 9.65
CA ASN A 209 -27.28 36.40 10.64
C ASN A 209 -28.56 37.18 10.23
N ASN A 210 -29.07 36.96 9.02
CA ASN A 210 -30.16 37.76 8.46
C ASN A 210 -31.44 36.97 8.16
N LEU A 211 -31.29 35.66 7.98
CA LEU A 211 -32.36 34.74 7.54
C LEU A 211 -32.22 33.41 8.29
N ASP A 212 -33.32 32.78 8.58
CA ASP A 212 -33.35 31.38 9.03
C ASP A 212 -33.62 30.45 7.82
N PHE A 213 -33.31 29.17 8.00
CA PHE A 213 -33.54 28.14 6.97
C PHE A 213 -34.60 27.14 7.42
N GLU A 214 -35.45 26.75 6.50
CA GLU A 214 -36.47 25.72 6.67
C GLU A 214 -36.07 24.47 5.89
N TYR A 215 -36.12 23.32 6.56
CA TYR A 215 -35.91 21.99 5.98
C TYR A 215 -37.09 21.10 6.29
N ASN A 216 -37.70 20.47 5.29
CA ASN A 216 -38.89 19.60 5.43
C ASN A 216 -40.02 20.23 6.26
N GLY A 217 -40.28 21.52 6.08
CA GLY A 217 -41.37 22.25 6.77
C GLY A 217 -41.06 22.65 8.22
N LYS A 218 -39.81 22.49 8.67
CA LYS A 218 -39.36 22.92 10.02
C LYS A 218 -38.21 23.90 9.88
N VAL A 219 -38.30 25.00 10.64
CA VAL A 219 -37.22 25.98 10.74
C VAL A 219 -36.07 25.33 11.51
N LEU A 220 -34.85 25.51 11.05
CA LEU A 220 -33.65 24.96 11.67
C LEU A 220 -33.31 25.71 12.95
N ASP A 221 -32.97 24.97 14.00
CA ASP A 221 -32.50 25.51 15.26
C ASP A 221 -31.08 26.04 15.12
N ASN A 222 -30.87 27.36 15.32
CA ASN A 222 -29.57 28.01 15.14
C ASN A 222 -28.93 27.75 13.78
N ASP A 223 -29.69 27.62 12.73
CA ASP A 223 -29.23 27.30 11.35
C ASP A 223 -28.44 25.99 11.25
N ILE A 224 -28.63 25.07 12.17
CA ILE A 224 -27.92 23.79 12.18
C ILE A 224 -28.76 22.69 11.58
N LEU A 225 -28.31 22.17 10.44
CA LEU A 225 -28.90 21.04 9.77
C LEU A 225 -28.19 19.74 10.23
N LYS A 226 -28.89 18.90 11.00
CA LYS A 226 -28.34 17.69 11.63
C LYS A 226 -28.79 16.40 10.94
N GLY A 227 -27.92 15.36 10.96
CA GLY A 227 -28.28 13.99 10.58
C GLY A 227 -28.52 13.82 9.09
N ILE A 228 -27.86 14.58 8.25
CA ILE A 228 -27.98 14.49 6.80
C ILE A 228 -27.20 13.30 6.29
N LYS A 229 -27.88 12.35 5.67
CA LYS A 229 -27.25 11.19 5.06
C LYS A 229 -26.53 11.60 3.77
N ILE A 230 -25.25 11.31 3.69
CA ILE A 230 -24.43 11.54 2.49
C ILE A 230 -24.72 10.44 1.46
N LEU A 231 -25.11 10.84 0.26
CA LEU A 231 -25.54 9.93 -0.82
C LEU A 231 -24.42 9.64 -1.85
N GLY A 232 -23.25 10.25 -1.66
CA GLY A 232 -22.10 10.13 -2.56
C GLY A 232 -21.20 11.35 -2.44
N ASN A 233 -20.29 11.55 -3.38
CA ASN A 233 -19.35 12.69 -3.33
C ASN A 233 -20.03 14.06 -3.39
N ILE A 234 -21.25 14.12 -3.91
CA ILE A 234 -22.09 15.33 -3.95
C ILE A 234 -23.47 14.98 -3.42
N THR A 235 -23.89 15.64 -2.35
CA THR A 235 -25.24 15.52 -1.79
C THR A 235 -25.95 16.86 -1.86
N LYS A 236 -27.14 16.90 -2.48
CA LYS A 236 -27.95 18.12 -2.60
C LYS A 236 -29.21 18.05 -1.73
N ILE A 237 -29.45 19.10 -0.97
CA ILE A 237 -30.59 19.20 -0.04
C ILE A 237 -31.34 20.48 -0.34
N GLN A 238 -32.63 20.35 -0.53
CA GLN A 238 -33.47 21.52 -0.75
C GLN A 238 -33.78 22.21 0.58
N LEU A 239 -33.53 23.50 0.65
CA LEU A 239 -33.87 24.39 1.75
C LEU A 239 -34.75 25.52 1.25
N LYS A 240 -35.44 26.16 2.21
CA LYS A 240 -36.16 27.39 1.97
C LYS A 240 -35.72 28.44 2.98
N THR A 241 -35.45 29.64 2.52
CA THR A 241 -35.15 30.77 3.41
C THR A 241 -36.42 31.34 4.02
N VAL A 242 -36.39 31.66 5.30
CA VAL A 242 -37.50 32.28 6.03
C VAL A 242 -37.01 33.51 6.77
N GLU A 243 -37.93 34.35 7.20
CA GLU A 243 -37.61 35.53 8.03
C GLU A 243 -37.02 35.07 9.36
N GLN A 244 -35.97 35.76 9.80
CA GLN A 244 -35.31 35.42 11.05
C GLN A 244 -36.27 35.67 12.25
N ASN A 245 -36.55 34.66 13.02
CA ASN A 245 -37.25 34.79 14.30
C ASN A 245 -36.28 35.36 15.33
N LYS A 246 -36.35 36.69 15.55
CA LYS A 246 -35.69 37.33 16.68
C LYS A 246 -36.41 36.95 17.98
N ASN A 247 -35.97 35.86 18.61
CA ASN A 247 -36.29 35.60 20.03
C ASN A 247 -35.25 36.29 20.92
#